data_2ae8f87fbd4354debf7c1731bbb99913
#
_entry.id   2ae8f87fbd4354debf7c1731bbb99913
#
_cell.length_a   1.000
_cell.length_b   1.000
_cell.length_c   1.000
_cell.angle_alpha   90.00
_cell.angle_beta   90.00
_cell.angle_gamma   90.00
#
_symmetry.space_group_name_H-M   'P 1'
#
loop_
_entity.id
_entity.type
_entity.pdbx_description
1 polymer ?
#
loop_
_entity_poly.entity_id
_entity_poly.type
_entity_poly.pdbx_seq_one_letter_code
_entity_poly.pdbx_strand_id
1 'polypeptide(L)'
;MELTDEILVQKTTKSKLPEVDFNKLGFGNYVSDHMLICNYANGQWQAPRIIPFGDITVSPTTLAFHYGQSVFEGLKAFRLEDGRINLFRVQKHYERMLRSLSRMPTWV
;
A
#
# COMPACT_ATOMS: atom_id res chain seq x y z
N MET A 1 -21.02 -0.03 -0.05
CA MET A 1 -19.94 -0.62 -0.85
C MET A 1 -19.63 -1.99 -0.25
N GLU A 2 -20.02 -3.04 -0.92
CA GLU A 2 -19.64 -4.38 -0.50
C GLU A 2 -18.18 -4.61 -0.92
N LEU A 3 -17.30 -4.65 0.07
CA LEU A 3 -15.99 -5.22 -0.14
C LEU A 3 -16.19 -6.72 -0.32
N THR A 4 -15.87 -7.24 -1.48
CA THR A 4 -15.77 -8.68 -1.65
C THR A 4 -14.64 -9.16 -0.73
N ASP A 5 -14.94 -10.09 0.17
CA ASP A 5 -14.01 -10.61 1.17
C ASP A 5 -12.79 -11.34 0.57
N GLU A 6 -12.71 -11.45 -0.74
CA GLU A 6 -11.62 -12.15 -1.41
C GLU A 6 -10.56 -11.18 -1.94
N ILE A 7 -9.40 -11.19 -1.29
CA ILE A 7 -8.18 -10.60 -1.82
C ILE A 7 -7.52 -11.64 -2.72
N LEU A 8 -7.34 -11.30 -4.00
CA LEU A 8 -6.60 -12.17 -4.92
C LEU A 8 -5.11 -12.09 -4.60
N VAL A 9 -4.46 -13.24 -4.40
CA VAL A 9 -3.05 -13.31 -4.05
C VAL A 9 -2.26 -14.02 -5.14
N GLN A 10 -1.33 -13.30 -5.75
CA GLN A 10 -0.32 -13.83 -6.66
C GLN A 10 1.04 -13.73 -6.00
N LYS A 11 1.60 -14.85 -5.58
CA LYS A 11 2.92 -14.87 -4.94
C LYS A 11 4.04 -14.75 -5.96
N THR A 12 5.12 -14.06 -5.56
CA THR A 12 6.37 -14.08 -6.32
C THR A 12 6.97 -15.48 -6.33
N THR A 13 7.68 -15.80 -7.39
CA THR A 13 8.44 -17.06 -7.50
C THR A 13 9.82 -16.98 -6.85
N LYS A 14 10.30 -15.75 -6.60
CA LYS A 14 11.61 -15.49 -6.00
C LYS A 14 11.51 -14.40 -4.94
N SER A 15 11.66 -14.77 -3.68
CA SER A 15 11.74 -13.83 -2.58
C SER A 15 13.07 -13.07 -2.57
N LYS A 16 13.01 -11.77 -2.29
CA LYS A 16 14.17 -10.91 -2.04
C LYS A 16 14.57 -10.89 -0.56
N LEU A 17 13.76 -11.50 0.31
CA LEU A 17 14.00 -11.48 1.76
C LEU A 17 15.40 -11.94 2.18
N PRO A 18 16.01 -12.97 1.55
CA PRO A 18 17.39 -13.35 1.89
C PRO A 18 18.45 -12.29 1.61
N GLU A 19 18.14 -11.31 0.75
CA GLU A 19 19.08 -10.24 0.37
C GLU A 19 18.96 -9.01 1.30
N VAL A 20 18.00 -9.00 2.24
CA VAL A 20 17.73 -7.85 3.10
C VAL A 20 18.63 -7.88 4.33
N ASP A 21 19.41 -6.82 4.53
CA ASP A 21 20.13 -6.57 5.77
C ASP A 21 19.28 -5.72 6.72
N PHE A 22 18.64 -6.37 7.68
CA PHE A 22 17.76 -5.70 8.64
C PHE A 22 18.48 -4.74 9.60
N ASN A 23 19.81 -4.77 9.66
CA ASN A 23 20.60 -3.81 10.42
C ASN A 23 20.95 -2.55 9.63
N LYS A 24 20.75 -2.57 8.32
CA LYS A 24 21.09 -1.48 7.39
C LYS A 24 19.96 -1.19 6.42
N LEU A 25 18.73 -1.08 6.92
CA LEU A 25 17.56 -0.88 6.06
C LEU A 25 17.60 0.44 5.31
N GLY A 26 18.02 1.53 5.96
CA GLY A 26 17.97 2.86 5.37
C GLY A 26 16.53 3.31 5.11
N PHE A 27 16.37 4.25 4.18
CA PHE A 27 15.06 4.71 3.72
C PHE A 27 14.91 4.46 2.22
N GLY A 28 13.90 3.67 1.86
CA GLY A 28 13.60 3.38 0.46
C GLY A 28 14.58 2.43 -0.25
N ASN A 29 15.55 1.86 0.46
CA ASN A 29 16.55 0.96 -0.13
C ASN A 29 16.02 -0.44 -0.38
N TYR A 30 15.05 -0.88 0.42
CA TYR A 30 14.42 -2.18 0.29
C TYR A 30 12.92 -2.01 0.15
N VAL A 31 12.33 -2.87 -0.65
CA VAL A 31 10.88 -2.99 -0.81
C VAL A 31 10.47 -4.43 -0.52
N SER A 32 9.23 -4.61 -0.13
CA SER A 32 8.67 -5.95 0.11
C SER A 32 8.59 -6.76 -1.19
N ASP A 33 8.46 -8.07 -1.05
CA ASP A 33 8.25 -8.96 -2.21
C ASP A 33 6.94 -8.68 -2.93
N HIS A 34 5.95 -8.16 -2.22
CA HIS A 34 4.60 -7.96 -2.73
C HIS A 34 4.10 -6.55 -2.42
N MET A 35 3.13 -6.13 -3.21
CA MET A 35 2.34 -4.92 -2.99
C MET A 35 0.85 -5.23 -3.08
N LEU A 36 0.03 -4.50 -2.34
CA LEU A 36 -1.42 -4.53 -2.50
C LEU A 36 -1.83 -3.39 -3.42
N ILE A 37 -2.62 -3.72 -4.44
CA ILE A 37 -3.23 -2.76 -5.35
C ILE A 37 -4.74 -2.89 -5.28
N CYS A 38 -5.42 -1.75 -5.15
CA CYS A 38 -6.85 -1.65 -5.26
C CYS A 38 -7.17 -0.43 -6.13
N ASN A 39 -7.69 -0.68 -7.33
CA ASN A 39 -8.01 0.36 -8.28
C ASN A 39 -9.44 0.86 -8.10
N TYR A 40 -9.64 2.16 -8.29
CA TYR A 40 -10.97 2.74 -8.44
C TYR A 40 -11.21 3.05 -9.92
N ALA A 41 -12.22 2.43 -10.50
CA ALA A 41 -12.56 2.59 -11.91
C ALA A 41 -14.08 2.41 -12.12
N ASN A 42 -14.63 3.12 -13.09
CA ASN A 42 -16.06 3.04 -13.42
C ASN A 42 -16.99 3.31 -12.23
N GLY A 43 -16.59 4.25 -11.36
CA GLY A 43 -17.38 4.66 -10.20
C GLY A 43 -17.34 3.69 -9.01
N GLN A 44 -16.46 2.71 -9.00
CA GLN A 44 -16.38 1.73 -7.92
C GLN A 44 -14.96 1.22 -7.66
N TRP A 45 -14.71 0.73 -6.45
CA TRP A 45 -13.51 0.02 -6.12
C TRP A 45 -13.50 -1.37 -6.75
N GLN A 46 -12.38 -1.70 -7.37
CA GLN A 46 -12.14 -3.03 -7.93
C GLN A 46 -11.64 -3.97 -6.83
N ALA A 47 -11.67 -5.28 -7.10
CA ALA A 47 -11.16 -6.26 -6.17
C ALA A 47 -9.68 -5.99 -5.82
N PRO A 48 -9.32 -5.91 -4.52
CA PRO A 48 -7.94 -5.73 -4.12
C PRO A 48 -7.09 -6.97 -4.48
N ARG A 49 -5.84 -6.72 -4.85
CA ARG A 49 -4.91 -7.77 -5.25
C ARG A 49 -3.58 -7.60 -4.54
N ILE A 50 -3.03 -8.70 -4.04
CA ILE A 50 -1.65 -8.78 -3.59
C ILE A 50 -0.86 -9.41 -4.74
N ILE A 51 0.11 -8.68 -5.27
CA ILE A 51 0.90 -9.08 -6.44
C ILE A 51 2.39 -8.85 -6.17
N PRO A 52 3.30 -9.49 -6.93
CA PRO A 52 4.71 -9.17 -6.83
C PRO A 52 4.97 -7.66 -7.00
N PHE A 53 5.85 -7.12 -6.16
CA PHE A 53 6.23 -5.71 -6.25
C PHE A 53 6.90 -5.43 -7.61
N GLY A 54 6.47 -4.38 -8.26
CA GLY A 54 7.00 -3.96 -9.56
C GLY A 54 6.41 -2.63 -10.01
N ASP A 55 6.73 -2.26 -11.21
CA ASP A 55 6.23 -1.03 -11.84
C ASP A 55 4.73 -1.11 -12.08
N ILE A 56 4.07 0.04 -12.02
CA ILE A 56 2.68 0.20 -12.41
C ILE A 56 2.59 1.13 -13.62
N THR A 57 1.68 0.81 -14.53
CA THR A 57 1.41 1.67 -15.68
C THR A 57 0.31 2.66 -15.32
N VAL A 58 0.60 3.94 -15.51
CA VAL A 58 -0.36 5.04 -15.26
C VAL A 58 -0.38 6.00 -16.45
N SER A 59 -1.51 6.70 -16.62
CA SER A 59 -1.61 7.75 -17.64
C SER A 59 -0.69 8.93 -17.31
N PRO A 60 -0.05 9.56 -18.32
CA PRO A 60 0.67 10.81 -18.12
C PRO A 60 -0.21 11.94 -17.55
N THR A 61 -1.52 11.84 -17.68
CA THR A 61 -2.48 12.80 -17.12
C THR A 61 -2.87 12.55 -15.68
N THR A 62 -2.27 11.56 -15.04
CA THR A 62 -2.52 11.25 -13.62
C THR A 62 -2.31 12.48 -12.76
N LEU A 63 -3.32 12.82 -11.94
CA LEU A 63 -3.34 14.06 -11.17
C LEU A 63 -2.21 14.16 -10.14
N ALA A 64 -1.69 13.04 -9.68
CA ALA A 64 -0.51 13.03 -8.82
C ALA A 64 0.71 13.68 -9.47
N PHE A 65 0.88 13.54 -10.80
CA PHE A 65 2.02 14.11 -11.52
C PHE A 65 1.87 15.61 -11.80
N HIS A 66 0.64 16.08 -12.05
CA HIS A 66 0.41 17.45 -12.50
C HIS A 66 -0.08 18.39 -11.40
N TYR A 67 -0.84 17.88 -10.46
CA TYR A 67 -1.45 18.66 -9.38
C TYR A 67 -1.04 18.21 -7.99
N GLY A 68 -0.16 17.22 -7.89
CA GLY A 68 0.27 16.66 -6.61
C GLY A 68 -0.88 16.02 -5.82
N GLN A 69 -1.94 15.56 -6.48
CA GLN A 69 -3.05 14.88 -5.83
C GLN A 69 -2.64 13.47 -5.43
N SER A 70 -2.01 13.40 -4.30
CA SER A 70 -1.54 12.16 -3.68
C SER A 70 -1.67 12.28 -2.17
N VAL A 71 -2.09 11.22 -1.53
CA VAL A 71 -2.10 11.13 -0.07
C VAL A 71 -1.42 9.83 0.31
N PHE A 72 -0.70 9.85 1.42
CA PHE A 72 -0.06 8.66 1.95
C PHE A 72 -0.26 8.53 3.44
N GLU A 73 -0.15 7.32 3.93
CA GLU A 73 -0.09 6.98 5.34
C GLU A 73 1.01 5.95 5.56
N GLY A 74 1.68 6.03 6.69
CA GLY A 74 2.73 5.09 7.04
C GLY A 74 2.46 4.45 8.39
N LEU A 75 2.59 3.15 8.46
CA LEU A 75 2.54 2.41 9.71
C LEU A 75 3.64 1.33 9.71
N LYS A 76 3.98 0.83 10.89
CA LYS A 76 4.98 -0.20 11.05
C LYS A 76 4.36 -1.48 11.56
N ALA A 77 4.85 -2.60 11.02
CA ALA A 77 4.61 -3.92 11.55
C ALA A 77 5.86 -4.38 12.32
N PHE A 78 5.67 -4.94 13.49
CA PHE A 78 6.74 -5.45 14.34
C PHE A 78 6.61 -6.96 14.47
N ARG A 79 7.67 -7.68 14.18
CA ARG A 79 7.75 -9.11 14.45
C ARG A 79 8.17 -9.33 15.88
N LEU A 80 7.35 -10.07 16.62
CA LEU A 80 7.64 -10.47 17.99
C LEU A 80 8.55 -11.71 18.02
N GLU A 81 9.15 -12.00 19.18
CA GLU A 81 10.04 -13.16 19.36
C GLU A 81 9.34 -14.49 19.06
N ASP A 82 8.04 -14.59 19.33
CA ASP A 82 7.23 -15.76 19.05
C ASP A 82 6.76 -15.87 17.59
N GLY A 83 7.23 -14.96 16.72
CA GLY A 83 6.91 -14.92 15.29
C GLY A 83 5.62 -14.21 14.93
N ARG A 84 4.81 -13.78 15.89
CA ARG A 84 3.60 -12.99 15.62
C ARG A 84 3.96 -11.61 15.09
N ILE A 85 3.08 -11.06 14.28
CA ILE A 85 3.18 -9.68 13.77
C ILE A 85 2.27 -8.77 14.59
N ASN A 86 2.83 -7.69 15.09
CA ASN A 86 2.11 -6.69 15.86
C ASN A 86 2.02 -5.37 15.08
N LEU A 87 0.81 -4.82 15.03
CA LEU A 87 0.53 -3.50 14.47
C LEU A 87 0.06 -2.58 15.60
N PHE A 88 0.76 -1.46 15.79
CA PHE A 88 0.44 -0.54 16.87
C PHE A 88 -0.53 0.54 16.39
N ARG A 89 -1.71 0.61 17.03
CA ARG A 89 -2.72 1.66 16.84
C ARG A 89 -3.14 1.87 15.38
N VAL A 90 -3.43 0.79 14.65
CA VAL A 90 -3.86 0.83 13.24
C VAL A 90 -5.04 1.78 13.03
N GLN A 91 -6.00 1.77 13.97
CA GLN A 91 -7.17 2.65 13.92
C GLN A 91 -6.77 4.14 13.83
N LYS A 92 -5.73 4.56 14.55
CA LYS A 92 -5.25 5.95 14.50
C LYS A 92 -4.59 6.32 13.17
N HIS A 93 -3.92 5.37 12.53
CA HIS A 93 -3.42 5.56 11.17
C HIS A 93 -4.57 5.73 10.17
N TYR A 94 -5.59 4.91 10.29
CA TYR A 94 -6.80 5.03 9.47
C TYR A 94 -7.51 6.37 9.65
N GLU A 95 -7.72 6.81 10.89
CA GLU A 95 -8.32 8.11 11.20
C GLU A 95 -7.51 9.27 10.60
N ARG A 96 -6.18 9.19 10.66
CA ARG A 96 -5.29 10.19 10.06
C ARG A 96 -5.39 10.18 8.53
N MET A 97 -5.46 9.01 7.90
CA MET A 97 -5.69 8.91 6.47
C MET A 97 -7.00 9.60 6.06
N LEU A 98 -8.09 9.39 6.81
CA LEU A 98 -9.36 10.05 6.55
C LEU A 98 -9.26 11.57 6.68
N ARG A 99 -8.55 12.08 7.69
CA ARG A 99 -8.31 13.52 7.83
C ARG A 99 -7.51 14.07 6.65
N SER A 100 -6.48 13.36 6.21
CA SER A 100 -5.69 13.76 5.03
C SER A 100 -6.56 13.81 3.77
N LEU A 101 -7.38 12.80 3.54
CA LEU A 101 -8.30 12.75 2.41
C LEU A 101 -9.33 13.90 2.43
N SER A 102 -9.78 14.32 3.62
CA SER A 102 -10.74 15.42 3.76
C SER A 102 -10.18 16.77 3.28
N ARG A 103 -8.85 16.89 3.14
CA ARG A 103 -8.17 18.09 2.64
C ARG A 103 -7.97 18.08 1.14
N MET A 104 -8.20 16.95 0.49
CA MET A 104 -8.05 16.82 -0.96
C MET A 104 -9.29 17.39 -1.66
N PRO A 105 -9.13 18.26 -2.68
CA PRO A 105 -10.26 18.68 -3.47
C PRO A 105 -10.82 17.49 -4.25
N THR A 106 -12.13 17.33 -4.20
CA THR A 106 -12.82 16.35 -5.02
C THR A 106 -13.03 16.94 -6.42
N TRP A 107 -12.19 16.56 -7.34
CA TRP A 107 -12.41 16.82 -8.77
C TRP A 107 -13.26 15.68 -9.32
N VAL A 108 -14.50 15.89 -9.38
CA VAL A 108 -15.42 14.96 -10.03
C VAL A 108 -16.17 15.69 -11.13
#